data_559ca79fcf8a85f721d1990778a4dafd
#
_entry.id   559ca79fcf8a85f721d1990778a4dafd
#
_cell.length_a   1.000
_cell.length_b   1.000
_cell.length_c   1.000
_cell.angle_alpha   90.00
_cell.angle_beta   90.00
_cell.angle_gamma   90.00
#
_symmetry.space_group_name_H-M   'P 1'
#
loop_
_entity.id
_entity.type
_entity.pdbx_description
1 polymer ?
#
loop_
_entity_poly.entity_id
_entity_poly.type
_entity_poly.pdbx_seq_one_letter_code
_entity_poly.pdbx_strand_id
1 'polypeptide(L)'
;MEEIAGIASGIEYADTAEESDEIIHVFEMLSELKEGENLILKAVGKLFRSFVDARRMSLSADEFNITYSSDSGSTNPILFERGLFLDICHAAMAATPTDLNLHRKRTIVCTGFNPAGKAKLPGTEDWKLFDDGYGRSKMIQIDPSLLKIRAGRMVHDYSIYSSESEHILWTQADMDTNGFFIMDGPLYPRQLMYWMGTNSEKVLIRHDKNAKKILQNYIDIMDFHLKNKMPVVGFVKNPAETQIMNLLRKKAKEEKIFAELPWATDTQMFKALLKPEKADTGKASAAEAGTGKAGTRFKITYTNWFLQLKQYYDDDIKTTSPLVEESLTHSFEPEDYTVAFFAVRVPYENSSVVFKIESLYGLIKDEEMRRRSTQKILYELSAGKIPETLLKADSIAKIGGDEKKEIQNLFTVDKSYNTFRWGDFDEL
;
A
#
# COMPACT_ATOMS: atom_id res chain seq x y z
N MET A 1 -12.80 17.91 -27.61
CA MET A 1 -11.36 17.66 -27.38
C MET A 1 -10.52 18.92 -27.63
N GLU A 2 -10.82 19.73 -28.65
CA GLU A 2 -10.12 20.98 -28.95
C GLU A 2 -10.26 22.01 -27.82
N GLU A 3 -11.43 22.14 -27.22
CA GLU A 3 -11.69 23.03 -26.07
C GLU A 3 -10.86 22.63 -24.85
N ILE A 4 -10.77 21.32 -24.58
CA ILE A 4 -9.96 20.79 -23.45
C ILE A 4 -8.46 21.02 -23.73
N ALA A 5 -8.02 20.81 -24.97
CA ALA A 5 -6.65 21.09 -25.37
C ALA A 5 -6.32 22.60 -25.25
N GLY A 6 -7.28 23.48 -25.59
CA GLY A 6 -7.16 24.93 -25.40
C GLY A 6 -7.00 25.33 -23.93
N ILE A 7 -7.79 24.73 -23.03
CA ILE A 7 -7.65 24.93 -21.58
C ILE A 7 -6.30 24.44 -21.09
N ALA A 8 -5.89 23.22 -21.49
CA ALA A 8 -4.64 22.63 -21.06
C ALA A 8 -3.40 23.42 -21.53
N SER A 9 -3.45 23.97 -22.75
CA SER A 9 -2.36 24.81 -23.30
C SER A 9 -2.27 26.20 -22.68
N GLY A 10 -3.35 26.68 -22.04
CA GLY A 10 -3.38 27.95 -21.32
C GLY A 10 -2.92 27.85 -19.86
N ILE A 11 -2.58 26.64 -19.35
CA ILE A 11 -2.04 26.48 -18.01
C ILE A 11 -0.52 26.67 -18.08
N GLU A 12 -0.06 27.80 -17.58
CA GLU A 12 1.36 28.11 -17.44
C GLU A 12 1.79 27.93 -15.98
N TYR A 13 2.87 27.18 -15.75
CA TYR A 13 3.53 27.14 -14.45
C TYR A 13 4.64 28.20 -14.42
N ALA A 14 4.63 29.03 -13.39
CA ALA A 14 5.76 29.91 -13.12
C ALA A 14 7.01 29.05 -12.85
N ASP A 15 8.00 29.14 -13.69
CA ASP A 15 9.30 28.47 -13.53
C ASP A 15 10.12 29.33 -12.55
N THR A 16 10.04 29.03 -11.27
CA THR A 16 10.78 29.76 -10.24
C THR A 16 12.19 29.18 -10.12
N ALA A 17 13.18 29.98 -10.48
CA ALA A 17 14.61 29.62 -10.32
C ALA A 17 15.03 29.41 -8.84
N GLU A 18 14.20 29.81 -7.91
CA GLU A 18 14.37 29.69 -6.45
C GLU A 18 14.06 28.29 -5.91
N GLU A 19 13.54 27.35 -6.74
CA GLU A 19 13.18 26.00 -6.32
C GLU A 19 14.35 25.16 -5.74
N SER A 20 15.60 25.47 -6.05
CA SER A 20 16.73 24.61 -5.67
C SER A 20 17.07 24.70 -4.18
N ASP A 21 17.12 25.90 -3.62
CA ASP A 21 17.51 26.11 -2.21
C ASP A 21 16.37 25.71 -1.26
N GLU A 22 15.13 26.02 -1.63
CA GLU A 22 13.94 25.60 -0.91
C GLU A 22 13.81 24.07 -0.85
N ILE A 23 14.05 23.38 -1.98
CA ILE A 23 14.02 21.91 -2.07
C ILE A 23 15.08 21.29 -1.15
N ILE A 24 16.31 21.84 -1.13
CA ILE A 24 17.39 21.35 -0.27
C ILE A 24 17.00 21.52 1.19
N HIS A 25 16.50 22.69 1.58
CA HIS A 25 16.12 22.95 2.96
C HIS A 25 14.95 22.09 3.43
N VAL A 26 13.90 21.95 2.60
CA VAL A 26 12.78 21.02 2.90
C VAL A 26 13.28 19.59 3.08
N PHE A 27 14.24 19.14 2.25
CA PHE A 27 14.82 17.81 2.41
C PHE A 27 15.57 17.66 3.73
N GLU A 28 16.35 18.67 4.14
CA GLU A 28 17.05 18.66 5.43
C GLU A 28 16.10 18.59 6.62
N MET A 29 14.94 19.27 6.53
CA MET A 29 13.89 19.20 7.56
C MET A 29 13.35 17.79 7.77
N LEU A 30 13.41 16.91 6.75
CA LEU A 30 12.98 15.51 6.88
C LEU A 30 13.90 14.66 7.77
N SER A 31 15.06 15.17 8.17
CA SER A 31 15.94 14.45 9.13
C SER A 31 15.20 14.09 10.41
N GLU A 32 14.39 15.02 10.92
CA GLU A 32 13.56 14.85 12.11
C GLU A 32 12.38 15.82 12.06
N LEU A 33 11.15 15.30 12.11
CA LEU A 33 9.95 16.11 12.27
C LEU A 33 9.24 15.78 13.58
N LYS A 34 8.91 16.82 14.33
CA LYS A 34 8.18 16.75 15.59
C LYS A 34 6.90 17.57 15.53
N GLU A 35 5.92 17.15 16.32
CA GLU A 35 4.77 17.95 16.67
C GLU A 35 4.76 18.17 18.19
N GLY A 36 5.10 19.40 18.61
CA GLY A 36 5.45 19.65 20.01
C GLY A 36 6.65 18.79 20.42
N GLU A 37 6.50 18.00 21.47
CA GLU A 37 7.54 17.07 21.94
C GLU A 37 7.49 15.70 21.26
N ASN A 38 6.42 15.40 20.50
CA ASN A 38 6.24 14.10 19.88
C ASN A 38 7.04 13.98 18.60
N LEU A 39 7.89 12.97 18.51
CA LEU A 39 8.59 12.60 17.30
C LEU A 39 7.63 11.91 16.32
N ILE A 40 7.54 12.43 15.09
CA ILE A 40 6.62 11.92 14.05
C ILE A 40 7.36 11.21 12.94
N LEU A 41 8.48 11.80 12.51
CA LEU A 41 9.32 11.24 11.44
C LEU A 41 10.78 11.39 11.83
N LYS A 42 11.58 10.36 11.54
CA LYS A 42 13.03 10.40 11.74
C LYS A 42 13.74 9.64 10.62
N ALA A 43 14.82 10.20 10.11
CA ALA A 43 15.68 9.49 9.17
C ALA A 43 16.36 8.29 9.85
N VAL A 44 16.35 7.14 9.21
CA VAL A 44 17.08 5.94 9.65
C VAL A 44 18.50 6.03 9.08
N GLY A 45 19.46 6.30 9.97
CA GLY A 45 20.84 6.58 9.58
C GLY A 45 21.01 8.00 9.02
N LYS A 46 21.99 8.17 8.12
CA LYS A 46 22.27 9.47 7.51
C LYS A 46 21.20 9.83 6.49
N LEU A 47 20.73 11.07 6.52
CA LEU A 47 19.83 11.61 5.50
C LEU A 47 20.56 11.69 4.15
N PHE A 48 19.99 11.10 3.12
CA PHE A 48 20.48 11.19 1.76
C PHE A 48 19.39 10.99 0.73
N ARG A 49 19.63 11.49 -0.47
CA ARG A 49 18.94 11.11 -1.69
C ARG A 49 19.99 10.63 -2.69
N SER A 50 19.64 9.62 -3.49
CA SER A 50 20.56 9.00 -4.42
C SER A 50 19.83 8.56 -5.68
N PHE A 51 20.58 8.03 -6.64
CA PHE A 51 20.00 7.48 -7.86
C PHE A 51 20.74 6.22 -8.30
N VAL A 52 20.04 5.38 -9.07
CA VAL A 52 20.62 4.27 -9.81
C VAL A 52 20.26 4.39 -11.28
N ASP A 53 21.15 3.93 -12.15
CA ASP A 53 20.84 3.73 -13.56
C ASP A 53 20.08 2.41 -13.71
N ALA A 54 18.82 2.46 -14.17
CA ALA A 54 17.96 1.29 -14.28
C ALA A 54 18.54 0.20 -15.21
N ARG A 55 19.27 0.58 -16.27
CA ARG A 55 19.90 -0.37 -17.19
C ARG A 55 21.01 -1.16 -16.53
N ARG A 56 21.80 -0.50 -15.67
CA ARG A 56 22.87 -1.17 -14.94
C ARG A 56 22.31 -1.99 -13.80
N MET A 57 21.30 -1.46 -13.10
CA MET A 57 20.68 -2.12 -11.97
C MET A 57 19.96 -3.40 -12.39
N SER A 58 19.25 -3.41 -13.53
CA SER A 58 18.57 -4.60 -14.05
C SER A 58 19.53 -5.73 -14.50
N LEU A 59 20.81 -5.42 -14.66
CA LEU A 59 21.86 -6.40 -14.97
C LEU A 59 22.63 -6.88 -13.74
N SER A 60 22.33 -6.33 -12.55
CA SER A 60 22.95 -6.78 -11.30
C SER A 60 22.38 -8.14 -10.89
N ALA A 61 23.12 -8.88 -10.06
CA ALA A 61 22.63 -10.11 -9.48
C ALA A 61 21.55 -9.81 -8.44
N ASP A 62 20.49 -10.60 -8.43
CA ASP A 62 19.52 -10.62 -7.34
C ASP A 62 20.18 -11.33 -6.14
N GLU A 63 20.09 -10.73 -4.97
CA GLU A 63 20.62 -11.31 -3.72
C GLU A 63 19.65 -12.30 -3.07
N PHE A 64 18.43 -12.45 -3.62
CA PHE A 64 17.39 -13.33 -3.10
C PHE A 64 17.03 -14.41 -4.11
N ASN A 65 16.98 -15.65 -3.64
CA ASN A 65 16.69 -16.81 -4.49
C ASN A 65 15.26 -16.81 -5.03
N ILE A 66 14.33 -16.26 -4.26
CA ILE A 66 12.91 -16.26 -4.58
C ILE A 66 12.26 -14.99 -4.06
N THR A 67 11.34 -14.46 -4.84
CA THR A 67 10.49 -13.33 -4.46
C THR A 67 9.05 -13.81 -4.39
N TYR A 68 8.37 -13.48 -3.32
CA TYR A 68 6.95 -13.75 -3.13
C TYR A 68 6.16 -12.44 -3.18
N SER A 69 4.91 -12.51 -3.63
CA SER A 69 3.96 -11.40 -3.53
C SER A 69 2.56 -11.92 -3.27
N SER A 70 1.81 -11.20 -2.43
CA SER A 70 0.39 -11.43 -2.22
C SER A 70 -0.42 -10.26 -2.76
N ASP A 71 -1.62 -10.59 -3.23
CA ASP A 71 -2.62 -9.62 -3.64
C ASP A 71 -4.03 -10.19 -3.45
N SER A 72 -5.04 -9.32 -3.49
CA SER A 72 -6.44 -9.70 -3.36
C SER A 72 -7.35 -8.95 -4.33
N GLY A 73 -8.28 -9.69 -4.95
CA GLY A 73 -9.33 -9.15 -5.81
C GLY A 73 -10.70 -9.21 -5.16
N SER A 74 -11.57 -8.25 -5.44
CA SER A 74 -12.91 -8.14 -4.87
C SER A 74 -13.99 -8.03 -5.93
N THR A 75 -15.18 -8.56 -5.62
CA THR A 75 -16.40 -8.29 -6.41
C THR A 75 -16.86 -6.85 -6.32
N ASN A 76 -16.36 -6.08 -5.36
CA ASN A 76 -16.94 -4.89 -4.77
C ASN A 76 -18.27 -5.17 -4.02
N PRO A 77 -18.67 -4.33 -3.08
CA PRO A 77 -19.86 -4.57 -2.29
C PRO A 77 -21.12 -4.68 -3.15
N ILE A 78 -21.85 -5.78 -2.99
CA ILE A 78 -23.13 -6.03 -3.63
C ILE A 78 -24.20 -5.63 -2.62
N LEU A 79 -25.10 -4.74 -3.02
CA LEU A 79 -26.23 -4.30 -2.21
C LEU A 79 -27.51 -5.04 -2.67
N PHE A 80 -28.22 -5.61 -1.71
CA PHE A 80 -29.52 -6.27 -1.94
C PHE A 80 -30.66 -5.38 -1.46
N GLU A 81 -31.85 -5.50 -2.07
CA GLU A 81 -33.03 -4.64 -1.81
C GLU A 81 -33.39 -4.51 -0.32
N ARG A 82 -33.16 -5.57 0.45
CA ARG A 82 -33.48 -5.59 1.89
C ARG A 82 -32.35 -5.09 2.78
N GLY A 83 -31.39 -4.34 2.20
CA GLY A 83 -30.29 -3.72 2.93
C GLY A 83 -29.15 -4.66 3.33
N LEU A 84 -29.11 -5.89 2.81
CA LEU A 84 -27.97 -6.77 2.94
C LEU A 84 -26.82 -6.28 2.06
N PHE A 85 -25.63 -6.16 2.62
CA PHE A 85 -24.37 -5.94 1.91
C PHE A 85 -23.56 -7.22 1.93
N LEU A 86 -22.99 -7.60 0.79
CA LEU A 86 -22.00 -8.67 0.67
C LEU A 86 -20.81 -8.19 -0.14
N ASP A 87 -19.62 -8.64 0.23
CA ASP A 87 -18.44 -8.55 -0.63
C ASP A 87 -17.69 -9.87 -0.60
N ILE A 88 -17.17 -10.28 -1.74
CA ILE A 88 -16.41 -11.51 -1.91
C ILE A 88 -15.03 -11.14 -2.39
N CYS A 89 -14.02 -11.51 -1.62
CA CYS A 89 -12.63 -11.33 -1.97
C CYS A 89 -11.93 -12.67 -2.16
N HIS A 90 -11.08 -12.70 -3.16
CA HIS A 90 -10.18 -13.78 -3.47
C HIS A 90 -8.74 -13.30 -3.25
N ALA A 91 -7.99 -13.99 -2.40
CA ALA A 91 -6.57 -13.72 -2.19
C ALA A 91 -5.72 -14.83 -2.78
N ALA A 92 -4.60 -14.44 -3.37
CA ALA A 92 -3.63 -15.30 -4.01
C ALA A 92 -2.20 -14.88 -3.68
N MET A 93 -1.27 -15.80 -3.87
CA MET A 93 0.16 -15.56 -3.76
C MET A 93 0.87 -16.04 -5.01
N ALA A 94 1.86 -15.27 -5.44
CA ALA A 94 2.76 -15.60 -6.53
C ALA A 94 4.21 -15.68 -6.05
N ALA A 95 5.03 -16.41 -6.79
CA ALA A 95 6.47 -16.48 -6.58
C ALA A 95 7.23 -16.30 -7.90
N THR A 96 8.47 -15.79 -7.81
CA THR A 96 9.43 -15.75 -8.91
C THR A 96 10.79 -16.20 -8.38
N PRO A 97 11.35 -17.34 -8.81
CA PRO A 97 10.79 -18.28 -9.80
C PRO A 97 9.43 -18.85 -9.38
N THR A 98 8.65 -19.31 -10.37
CA THR A 98 7.28 -19.75 -10.14
C THR A 98 7.21 -21.00 -9.27
N ASP A 99 6.47 -20.91 -8.15
CA ASP A 99 6.07 -22.03 -7.31
C ASP A 99 4.60 -22.40 -7.61
N LEU A 100 4.38 -23.52 -8.29
CA LEU A 100 3.05 -23.94 -8.67
C LEU A 100 2.15 -24.32 -7.49
N ASN A 101 2.71 -24.78 -6.38
CA ASN A 101 1.93 -25.12 -5.20
C ASN A 101 1.34 -23.87 -4.56
N LEU A 102 2.13 -22.80 -4.44
CA LEU A 102 1.66 -21.51 -3.94
C LEU A 102 0.63 -20.89 -4.91
N HIS A 103 0.91 -20.90 -6.22
CA HIS A 103 0.01 -20.31 -7.22
C HIS A 103 -1.36 -20.98 -7.30
N ARG A 104 -1.49 -22.25 -6.90
CA ARG A 104 -2.79 -22.95 -6.88
C ARG A 104 -3.61 -22.65 -5.65
N LYS A 105 -3.00 -22.23 -4.54
CA LYS A 105 -3.70 -21.95 -3.31
C LYS A 105 -4.58 -20.71 -3.44
N ARG A 106 -5.81 -20.81 -2.96
CA ARG A 106 -6.84 -19.77 -3.03
C ARG A 106 -7.53 -19.61 -1.69
N THR A 107 -7.70 -18.39 -1.24
CA THR A 107 -8.50 -18.07 -0.05
C THR A 107 -9.62 -17.14 -0.46
N ILE A 108 -10.87 -17.55 -0.24
CA ILE A 108 -12.05 -16.74 -0.54
C ILE A 108 -12.72 -16.37 0.79
N VAL A 109 -12.92 -15.08 1.01
CA VAL A 109 -13.67 -14.56 2.14
C VAL A 109 -14.88 -13.80 1.63
N CYS A 110 -16.05 -14.17 2.10
CA CYS A 110 -17.29 -13.43 1.92
C CYS A 110 -17.63 -12.70 3.22
N THR A 111 -17.73 -11.37 3.16
CA THR A 111 -18.17 -10.58 4.30
C THR A 111 -19.59 -10.09 4.09
N GLY A 112 -20.45 -10.28 5.08
CA GLY A 112 -21.83 -9.87 5.08
C GLY A 112 -22.16 -8.87 6.20
N PHE A 113 -23.04 -7.91 5.88
CA PHE A 113 -23.63 -6.99 6.83
C PHE A 113 -25.15 -6.93 6.59
N ASN A 114 -25.92 -7.29 7.58
CA ASN A 114 -27.38 -7.44 7.50
C ASN A 114 -28.08 -6.61 8.58
N PRO A 115 -28.16 -5.27 8.42
CA PRO A 115 -28.71 -4.38 9.44
C PRO A 115 -30.19 -4.62 9.77
N ALA A 116 -30.95 -5.10 8.79
CA ALA A 116 -32.38 -5.36 8.98
C ALA A 116 -32.69 -6.74 9.58
N GLY A 117 -31.70 -7.63 9.70
CA GLY A 117 -31.88 -8.99 10.18
C GLY A 117 -32.81 -9.89 9.32
N LYS A 118 -33.17 -9.42 8.11
CA LYS A 118 -34.17 -10.09 7.25
C LYS A 118 -33.57 -11.17 6.35
N ALA A 119 -32.25 -11.18 6.15
CA ALA A 119 -31.56 -12.24 5.45
C ALA A 119 -30.93 -13.19 6.46
N LYS A 120 -31.05 -14.50 6.23
CA LYS A 120 -30.32 -15.50 6.97
C LYS A 120 -29.01 -15.78 6.23
N LEU A 121 -27.91 -15.30 6.78
CA LEU A 121 -26.60 -15.60 6.25
C LEU A 121 -26.15 -17.01 6.72
N PRO A 122 -25.45 -17.79 5.89
CA PRO A 122 -24.90 -19.06 6.34
C PRO A 122 -23.93 -18.78 7.50
N GLY A 123 -24.24 -19.38 8.66
CA GLY A 123 -23.39 -19.25 9.84
C GLY A 123 -22.18 -20.16 9.71
N THR A 124 -21.08 -19.67 9.18
CA THR A 124 -19.82 -20.44 9.19
C THR A 124 -18.65 -19.48 9.40
N GLU A 125 -18.17 -19.45 10.63
CA GLU A 125 -16.86 -18.88 10.95
C GLU A 125 -15.74 -19.87 10.61
N ASP A 126 -16.08 -21.13 10.30
CA ASP A 126 -15.14 -22.19 9.99
C ASP A 126 -14.77 -22.20 8.50
N TRP A 127 -13.53 -22.57 8.24
CA TRP A 127 -13.04 -22.75 6.89
C TRP A 127 -13.66 -23.97 6.22
N LYS A 128 -14.20 -23.78 5.02
CA LYS A 128 -14.59 -24.86 4.10
C LYS A 128 -13.47 -25.07 3.10
N LEU A 129 -12.88 -26.26 3.11
CA LEU A 129 -11.88 -26.64 2.12
C LEU A 129 -12.55 -27.02 0.81
N PHE A 130 -11.89 -26.72 -0.31
CA PHE A 130 -12.32 -27.18 -1.62
C PHE A 130 -11.87 -28.63 -1.85
N ASP A 131 -12.60 -29.34 -2.70
CA ASP A 131 -12.34 -30.76 -2.99
C ASP A 131 -10.96 -30.98 -3.62
N ASP A 132 -10.40 -29.98 -4.31
CA ASP A 132 -9.07 -30.04 -4.91
C ASP A 132 -7.92 -29.86 -3.90
N GLY A 133 -8.23 -29.54 -2.64
CA GLY A 133 -7.25 -29.30 -1.59
C GLY A 133 -6.46 -28.00 -1.70
N TYR A 134 -6.67 -27.21 -2.76
CA TYR A 134 -5.95 -25.95 -3.02
C TYR A 134 -6.75 -24.69 -2.72
N GLY A 135 -7.99 -24.84 -2.28
CA GLY A 135 -8.85 -23.71 -1.98
C GLY A 135 -9.53 -23.83 -0.64
N ARG A 136 -9.85 -22.68 -0.05
CA ARG A 136 -10.68 -22.58 1.15
C ARG A 136 -11.54 -21.33 1.10
N SER A 137 -12.70 -21.41 1.74
CA SER A 137 -13.61 -20.28 1.87
C SER A 137 -14.22 -20.17 3.24
N LYS A 138 -14.55 -18.95 3.65
CA LYS A 138 -15.37 -18.70 4.84
C LYS A 138 -16.26 -17.48 4.66
N MET A 139 -17.27 -17.38 5.52
CA MET A 139 -18.11 -16.20 5.63
C MET A 139 -17.88 -15.50 6.96
N ILE A 140 -17.72 -14.19 6.92
CA ILE A 140 -17.64 -13.30 8.08
C ILE A 140 -18.93 -12.47 8.11
N GLN A 141 -19.50 -12.30 9.29
CA GLN A 141 -20.64 -11.43 9.49
C GLN A 141 -20.26 -10.30 10.44
N ILE A 142 -20.49 -9.06 10.00
CA ILE A 142 -20.34 -7.88 10.85
C ILE A 142 -21.62 -7.71 11.65
N ASP A 143 -21.50 -7.58 12.98
CA ASP A 143 -22.64 -7.36 13.86
C ASP A 143 -23.25 -5.96 13.56
N PRO A 144 -24.55 -5.88 13.24
CA PRO A 144 -25.22 -4.63 12.92
C PRO A 144 -25.17 -3.60 14.06
N SER A 145 -25.02 -4.02 15.30
CA SER A 145 -24.90 -3.11 16.45
C SER A 145 -23.60 -2.30 16.44
N LEU A 146 -22.56 -2.80 15.76
CA LEU A 146 -21.21 -2.19 15.73
C LEU A 146 -21.03 -1.17 14.62
N LEU A 147 -21.97 -1.09 13.66
CA LEU A 147 -21.82 -0.26 12.48
C LEU A 147 -23.15 0.35 12.03
N LYS A 148 -23.25 1.69 12.08
CA LYS A 148 -24.44 2.44 11.68
C LYS A 148 -24.26 3.26 10.41
N ILE A 149 -23.03 3.38 9.90
CA ILE A 149 -22.70 4.19 8.70
C ILE A 149 -21.62 3.49 7.88
N ARG A 150 -21.55 3.83 6.58
CA ARG A 150 -20.50 3.38 5.63
C ARG A 150 -20.38 1.84 5.51
N ALA A 151 -21.50 1.13 5.64
CA ALA A 151 -21.53 -0.33 5.64
C ALA A 151 -20.81 -0.97 4.44
N GLY A 152 -21.06 -0.47 3.22
CA GLY A 152 -20.42 -1.01 2.02
C GLY A 152 -18.88 -0.93 2.07
N ARG A 153 -18.34 0.19 2.53
CA ARG A 153 -16.87 0.34 2.68
C ARG A 153 -16.31 -0.63 3.71
N MET A 154 -16.98 -0.75 4.84
CA MET A 154 -16.53 -1.63 5.93
C MET A 154 -16.59 -3.11 5.53
N VAL A 155 -17.66 -3.54 4.84
CA VAL A 155 -17.79 -4.89 4.30
C VAL A 155 -16.62 -5.21 3.37
N HIS A 156 -16.26 -4.26 2.51
CA HIS A 156 -15.13 -4.37 1.60
C HIS A 156 -13.79 -4.49 2.33
N ASP A 157 -13.52 -3.58 3.28
CA ASP A 157 -12.29 -3.57 4.05
C ASP A 157 -12.10 -4.90 4.83
N TYR A 158 -13.17 -5.45 5.42
CA TYR A 158 -13.11 -6.76 6.08
C TYR A 158 -12.82 -7.90 5.12
N SER A 159 -13.47 -7.92 3.96
CA SER A 159 -13.24 -8.97 2.96
C SER A 159 -11.80 -8.98 2.47
N ILE A 160 -11.28 -7.82 2.07
CA ILE A 160 -9.91 -7.69 1.55
C ILE A 160 -8.91 -8.09 2.62
N TYR A 161 -8.90 -7.40 3.76
CA TYR A 161 -7.87 -7.63 4.78
C TYR A 161 -7.94 -9.01 5.42
N SER A 162 -9.15 -9.59 5.55
CA SER A 162 -9.28 -10.96 6.03
C SER A 162 -8.78 -11.97 5.00
N SER A 163 -9.17 -11.84 3.72
CA SER A 163 -8.73 -12.79 2.68
C SER A 163 -7.22 -12.79 2.51
N GLU A 164 -6.62 -11.60 2.46
CA GLU A 164 -5.18 -11.42 2.26
C GLU A 164 -4.39 -11.96 3.47
N SER A 165 -4.68 -11.47 4.67
CA SER A 165 -3.95 -11.89 5.87
C SER A 165 -4.07 -13.40 6.15
N GLU A 166 -5.26 -13.95 5.99
CA GLU A 166 -5.48 -15.39 6.16
C GLU A 166 -4.77 -16.20 5.06
N HIS A 167 -4.70 -15.69 3.83
CA HIS A 167 -3.99 -16.37 2.75
C HIS A 167 -2.49 -16.40 3.00
N ILE A 168 -1.90 -15.27 3.43
CA ILE A 168 -0.48 -15.19 3.78
C ILE A 168 -0.16 -16.15 4.91
N LEU A 169 -0.94 -16.16 6.01
CA LEU A 169 -0.74 -17.08 7.13
C LEU A 169 -0.82 -18.56 6.72
N TRP A 170 -1.72 -18.89 5.79
CA TRP A 170 -1.86 -20.26 5.30
C TRP A 170 -0.69 -20.71 4.43
N THR A 171 -0.06 -19.78 3.71
CA THR A 171 1.00 -20.07 2.74
C THR A 171 2.41 -19.81 3.28
N GLN A 172 2.56 -19.01 4.33
CA GLN A 172 3.89 -18.62 4.84
C GLN A 172 4.76 -19.78 5.32
N ALA A 173 4.13 -20.90 5.76
CA ALA A 173 4.88 -22.10 6.15
C ALA A 173 5.61 -22.78 4.97
N ASP A 174 5.16 -22.51 3.73
CA ASP A 174 5.75 -23.05 2.51
C ASP A 174 6.79 -22.11 1.90
N MET A 175 6.98 -20.92 2.45
CA MET A 175 7.96 -19.95 1.95
C MET A 175 9.40 -20.34 2.32
N ASP A 176 10.32 -20.15 1.37
CA ASP A 176 11.75 -20.14 1.68
C ASP A 176 12.08 -18.84 2.44
N THR A 177 12.56 -18.98 3.68
CA THR A 177 12.91 -17.85 4.54
C THR A 177 14.11 -17.03 4.05
N ASN A 178 14.87 -17.53 3.06
CA ASN A 178 15.90 -16.77 2.35
C ASN A 178 15.32 -15.91 1.20
N GLY A 179 14.00 -15.93 1.03
CA GLY A 179 13.29 -15.15 0.03
C GLY A 179 13.05 -13.70 0.43
N PHE A 180 12.33 -13.01 -0.43
CA PHE A 180 11.87 -11.62 -0.25
C PHE A 180 10.36 -11.55 -0.46
N PHE A 181 9.64 -10.84 0.41
CA PHE A 181 8.18 -10.76 0.33
C PHE A 181 7.70 -9.33 0.03
N ILE A 182 6.81 -9.19 -0.96
CA ILE A 182 6.21 -7.92 -1.37
C ILE A 182 4.70 -8.02 -1.24
N MET A 183 4.12 -7.21 -0.37
CA MET A 183 2.67 -7.04 -0.24
C MET A 183 2.18 -5.93 -1.17
N ASP A 184 1.02 -6.10 -1.79
CA ASP A 184 0.38 -5.00 -2.51
C ASP A 184 -0.24 -3.99 -1.53
N GLY A 185 0.22 -2.74 -1.61
CA GLY A 185 -0.21 -1.68 -0.71
C GLY A 185 0.62 -1.56 0.58
N PRO A 186 0.05 -0.97 1.63
CA PRO A 186 0.75 -0.75 2.91
C PRO A 186 0.90 -2.04 3.70
N LEU A 187 1.93 -2.10 4.57
CA LEU A 187 2.19 -3.26 5.44
C LEU A 187 1.03 -3.62 6.37
N TYR A 188 0.23 -2.64 6.75
CA TYR A 188 -0.86 -2.83 7.71
C TYR A 188 -2.19 -2.35 7.13
N PRO A 189 -3.32 -2.88 7.59
CA PRO A 189 -4.66 -2.52 7.12
C PRO A 189 -5.09 -1.16 7.66
N ARG A 190 -4.50 -0.07 7.15
CA ARG A 190 -4.64 1.29 7.65
C ARG A 190 -6.07 1.73 7.81
N GLN A 191 -6.94 1.37 6.85
CA GLN A 191 -8.33 1.76 6.92
C GLN A 191 -9.05 1.06 8.08
N LEU A 192 -8.76 -0.21 8.33
CA LEU A 192 -9.31 -0.93 9.48
C LEU A 192 -8.79 -0.34 10.80
N MET A 193 -7.50 -0.03 10.87
CA MET A 193 -6.89 0.64 12.04
C MET A 193 -7.55 2.00 12.33
N TYR A 194 -7.84 2.78 11.29
CA TYR A 194 -8.59 4.02 11.43
C TYR A 194 -9.97 3.80 12.06
N TRP A 195 -10.73 2.81 11.57
CA TRP A 195 -12.05 2.49 12.12
C TRP A 195 -11.97 1.93 13.54
N MET A 196 -10.93 1.18 13.87
CA MET A 196 -10.67 0.68 15.23
C MET A 196 -10.36 1.82 16.21
N GLY A 197 -9.62 2.84 15.75
CA GLY A 197 -9.27 4.03 16.56
C GLY A 197 -10.38 5.07 16.64
N THR A 198 -11.42 5.00 15.77
CA THR A 198 -12.47 6.01 15.76
C THR A 198 -13.35 5.91 17.00
N ASN A 199 -13.41 7.00 17.78
CA ASN A 199 -14.28 7.10 18.95
C ASN A 199 -15.64 7.69 18.55
N SER A 200 -16.52 6.87 17.97
CA SER A 200 -17.84 7.27 17.49
C SER A 200 -18.90 6.25 17.87
N GLU A 201 -20.04 6.72 18.37
CA GLU A 201 -21.23 5.88 18.62
C GLU A 201 -21.79 5.23 17.36
N LYS A 202 -21.40 5.69 16.17
CA LYS A 202 -21.82 5.15 14.88
C LYS A 202 -20.92 4.05 14.36
N VAL A 203 -19.70 3.95 14.87
CA VAL A 203 -18.68 2.95 14.49
C VAL A 203 -18.02 2.41 15.74
N LEU A 204 -18.35 1.18 16.10
CA LEU A 204 -17.84 0.49 17.28
C LEU A 204 -17.05 -0.78 16.91
N ILE A 205 -16.42 -0.76 15.75
CA ILE A 205 -15.67 -1.89 15.16
C ILE A 205 -14.53 -2.39 16.07
N ARG A 206 -13.99 -1.54 16.95
CA ARG A 206 -12.99 -1.94 17.97
C ARG A 206 -13.47 -3.06 18.90
N HIS A 207 -14.78 -3.27 19.00
CA HIS A 207 -15.36 -4.36 19.80
C HIS A 207 -15.63 -5.63 18.99
N ASP A 208 -15.39 -5.60 17.66
CA ASP A 208 -15.61 -6.76 16.82
C ASP A 208 -14.42 -7.73 16.89
N LYS A 209 -14.76 -9.00 17.17
CA LYS A 209 -13.78 -10.09 17.18
C LYS A 209 -13.09 -10.31 15.83
N ASN A 210 -13.80 -10.10 14.73
CA ASN A 210 -13.25 -10.29 13.39
C ASN A 210 -12.24 -9.19 13.05
N ALA A 211 -12.52 -7.92 13.41
CA ALA A 211 -11.57 -6.82 13.26
C ALA A 211 -10.27 -7.09 14.06
N LYS A 212 -10.41 -7.51 15.31
CA LYS A 212 -9.26 -7.89 16.16
C LYS A 212 -8.49 -9.07 15.56
N LYS A 213 -9.20 -10.08 15.04
CA LYS A 213 -8.57 -11.25 14.40
C LYS A 213 -7.80 -10.84 13.15
N ILE A 214 -8.33 -9.93 12.33
CA ILE A 214 -7.60 -9.41 11.16
C ILE A 214 -6.31 -8.70 11.60
N LEU A 215 -6.38 -7.82 12.61
CA LEU A 215 -5.18 -7.15 13.12
C LEU A 215 -4.17 -8.14 13.70
N GLN A 216 -4.63 -9.15 14.47
CA GLN A 216 -3.76 -10.21 14.98
C GLN A 216 -3.07 -10.97 13.85
N ASN A 217 -3.79 -11.28 12.77
CA ASN A 217 -3.20 -11.94 11.60
C ASN A 217 -2.02 -11.14 11.02
N TYR A 218 -2.16 -9.80 10.93
CA TYR A 218 -1.05 -8.96 10.46
C TYR A 218 0.14 -8.97 11.43
N ILE A 219 -0.11 -9.01 12.75
CA ILE A 219 0.97 -9.17 13.73
C ILE A 219 1.66 -10.53 13.57
N ASP A 220 0.89 -11.60 13.45
CA ASP A 220 1.42 -12.97 13.29
C ASP A 220 2.27 -13.09 12.00
N ILE A 221 1.85 -12.41 10.91
CA ILE A 221 2.65 -12.32 9.67
C ILE A 221 3.98 -11.59 9.95
N MET A 222 3.93 -10.45 10.64
CA MET A 222 5.15 -9.68 10.93
C MET A 222 6.07 -10.42 11.90
N ASP A 223 5.53 -11.17 12.87
CA ASP A 223 6.28 -12.06 13.74
C ASP A 223 7.07 -13.11 12.96
N PHE A 224 6.45 -13.72 11.94
CA PHE A 224 7.15 -14.67 11.06
C PHE A 224 8.34 -14.02 10.36
N HIS A 225 8.16 -12.83 9.80
CA HIS A 225 9.21 -12.10 9.09
C HIS A 225 10.35 -11.64 10.03
N LEU A 226 10.01 -11.10 11.19
CA LEU A 226 11.00 -10.70 12.22
C LEU A 226 11.81 -11.89 12.73
N LYS A 227 11.12 -12.99 13.06
CA LYS A 227 11.73 -14.21 13.57
C LYS A 227 12.73 -14.83 12.59
N ASN A 228 12.37 -14.89 11.32
CA ASN A 228 13.17 -15.50 10.27
C ASN A 228 14.15 -14.51 9.62
N LYS A 229 14.13 -13.23 10.02
CA LYS A 229 14.88 -12.15 9.35
C LYS A 229 14.64 -12.15 7.82
N MET A 230 13.44 -12.52 7.41
CA MET A 230 13.00 -12.51 6.02
C MET A 230 12.46 -11.11 5.69
N PRO A 231 13.03 -10.39 4.71
CA PRO A 231 12.54 -9.07 4.37
C PRO A 231 11.09 -9.11 3.88
N VAL A 232 10.30 -8.16 4.38
CA VAL A 232 8.94 -7.90 3.94
C VAL A 232 8.79 -6.42 3.63
N VAL A 233 8.12 -6.11 2.52
CA VAL A 233 7.82 -4.73 2.13
C VAL A 233 6.36 -4.57 1.70
N GLY A 234 5.77 -3.45 2.07
CA GLY A 234 4.52 -2.95 1.51
C GLY A 234 4.82 -2.04 0.32
N PHE A 235 4.26 -2.34 -0.84
CA PHE A 235 4.47 -1.59 -2.08
C PHE A 235 3.28 -0.66 -2.35
N VAL A 236 3.38 0.60 -1.88
CA VAL A 236 2.29 1.58 -2.01
C VAL A 236 2.41 2.32 -3.33
N LYS A 237 1.54 1.96 -4.29
CA LYS A 237 1.57 2.46 -5.68
C LYS A 237 1.13 3.92 -5.81
N ASN A 238 0.14 4.34 -5.02
CA ASN A 238 -0.47 5.67 -5.10
C ASN A 238 -0.58 6.28 -3.70
N PRO A 239 0.54 6.66 -3.06
CA PRO A 239 0.48 7.26 -1.74
C PRO A 239 -0.19 8.64 -1.81
N ALA A 240 -1.35 8.77 -1.16
CA ALA A 240 -2.15 10.01 -1.11
C ALA A 240 -2.05 10.72 0.25
N GLU A 241 -1.06 10.38 1.04
CA GLU A 241 -0.83 10.94 2.37
C GLU A 241 -0.46 12.41 2.30
N THR A 242 -0.81 13.14 3.36
CA THR A 242 -0.54 14.57 3.51
C THR A 242 0.13 14.90 4.83
N GLN A 243 0.43 13.90 5.63
CA GLN A 243 0.89 14.08 7.00
C GLN A 243 2.22 14.82 7.09
N ILE A 244 3.21 14.39 6.31
CA ILE A 244 4.54 15.02 6.30
C ILE A 244 4.40 16.46 5.81
N MET A 245 3.63 16.68 4.75
CA MET A 245 3.37 18.01 4.22
C MET A 245 2.69 18.93 5.21
N ASN A 246 1.70 18.44 5.97
CA ASN A 246 1.01 19.26 6.99
C ASN A 246 1.96 19.69 8.10
N LEU A 247 2.85 18.78 8.54
CA LEU A 247 3.87 19.10 9.53
C LEU A 247 4.92 20.07 9.01
N LEU A 248 5.39 19.87 7.77
CA LEU A 248 6.34 20.78 7.12
C LEU A 248 5.76 22.19 6.96
N ARG A 249 4.50 22.31 6.53
CA ARG A 249 3.82 23.61 6.43
C ARG A 249 3.72 24.30 7.78
N LYS A 250 3.37 23.55 8.83
CA LYS A 250 3.30 24.09 10.20
C LYS A 250 4.66 24.61 10.64
N LYS A 251 5.70 23.79 10.48
CA LYS A 251 7.08 24.13 10.85
C LYS A 251 7.61 25.31 10.02
N ALA A 252 7.43 25.30 8.70
CA ALA A 252 7.87 26.37 7.83
C ALA A 252 7.22 27.74 8.19
N LYS A 253 5.94 27.71 8.58
CA LYS A 253 5.24 28.90 9.03
C LYS A 253 5.74 29.39 10.39
N GLU A 254 6.02 28.49 11.33
CA GLU A 254 6.56 28.82 12.66
C GLU A 254 7.97 29.43 12.57
N GLU A 255 8.82 28.85 11.72
CA GLU A 255 10.21 29.27 11.52
C GLU A 255 10.34 30.43 10.50
N LYS A 256 9.25 30.84 9.85
CA LYS A 256 9.20 31.88 8.80
C LYS A 256 10.18 31.65 7.64
N ILE A 257 10.37 30.40 7.28
CA ILE A 257 11.36 30.00 6.26
C ILE A 257 10.80 30.15 4.85
N PHE A 258 9.50 29.80 4.66
CA PHE A 258 8.81 29.90 3.38
C PHE A 258 7.46 30.59 3.52
N ALA A 259 7.05 31.31 2.46
CA ALA A 259 5.71 31.87 2.38
C ALA A 259 4.65 30.75 2.29
N GLU A 260 4.82 29.82 1.37
CA GLU A 260 3.97 28.63 1.18
C GLU A 260 4.75 27.50 0.50
N LEU A 261 4.52 26.27 0.93
CA LEU A 261 5.04 25.10 0.21
C LEU A 261 4.05 24.69 -0.89
N PRO A 262 4.53 24.52 -2.15
CA PRO A 262 3.65 24.39 -3.33
C PRO A 262 2.97 23.04 -3.47
N TRP A 263 3.32 22.05 -2.63
CA TRP A 263 2.82 20.67 -2.75
C TRP A 263 1.61 20.42 -1.85
N ALA A 264 0.60 19.75 -2.39
CA ALA A 264 -0.61 19.38 -1.65
C ALA A 264 -0.44 18.06 -0.89
N THR A 265 0.38 17.12 -1.40
CA THR A 265 0.56 15.78 -0.85
C THR A 265 2.04 15.45 -0.65
N ASP A 266 2.30 14.46 0.23
CA ASP A 266 3.65 13.93 0.46
C ASP A 266 4.26 13.39 -0.84
N THR A 267 3.45 12.78 -1.70
CA THR A 267 3.87 12.28 -3.02
C THR A 267 4.37 13.39 -3.94
N GLN A 268 3.65 14.52 -3.99
CA GLN A 268 4.08 15.66 -4.82
C GLN A 268 5.40 16.23 -4.31
N MET A 269 5.56 16.34 -3.00
CA MET A 269 6.80 16.75 -2.37
C MET A 269 7.95 15.79 -2.74
N PHE A 270 7.79 14.48 -2.49
CA PHE A 270 8.84 13.52 -2.84
C PHE A 270 9.15 13.48 -4.34
N LYS A 271 8.14 13.71 -5.19
CA LYS A 271 8.35 13.83 -6.64
C LYS A 271 9.26 15.00 -7.01
N ALA A 272 9.12 16.13 -6.30
CA ALA A 272 9.98 17.29 -6.47
C ALA A 272 11.38 17.06 -5.88
N LEU A 273 11.46 16.58 -4.63
CA LEU A 273 12.72 16.31 -3.93
C LEU A 273 13.61 15.28 -4.67
N LEU A 274 13.00 14.33 -5.35
CA LEU A 274 13.67 13.27 -6.11
C LEU A 274 13.83 13.59 -7.61
N LYS A 275 13.55 14.83 -8.04
CA LYS A 275 13.83 15.26 -9.43
C LYS A 275 15.34 15.15 -9.68
N PRO A 276 15.79 14.42 -10.72
CA PRO A 276 17.21 14.36 -11.05
C PRO A 276 17.70 15.76 -11.40
N GLU A 277 18.83 16.16 -10.84
CA GLU A 277 19.51 17.40 -11.23
C GLU A 277 19.75 17.38 -12.73
N LYS A 278 19.50 18.50 -13.41
CA LYS A 278 19.88 18.68 -14.81
C LYS A 278 21.38 18.39 -14.86
N ALA A 279 21.80 17.40 -15.65
CA ALA A 279 23.20 17.12 -15.84
C ALA A 279 23.88 18.45 -16.22
N ASP A 280 24.90 18.82 -15.45
CA ASP A 280 25.72 19.98 -15.72
C ASP A 280 26.25 19.84 -17.16
N THR A 281 25.73 20.62 -18.09
CA THR A 281 26.06 20.56 -19.51
C THR A 281 27.45 21.10 -19.82
N GLY A 282 28.24 21.31 -18.77
CA GLY A 282 29.62 21.76 -18.86
C GLY A 282 30.61 20.63 -18.99
N LYS A 283 30.68 19.93 -20.12
CA LYS A 283 31.74 19.07 -20.70
C LYS A 283 31.22 17.73 -21.26
N ALA A 284 30.02 17.67 -21.79
CA ALA A 284 29.65 16.58 -22.67
C ALA A 284 30.29 16.78 -24.04
N SER A 285 31.04 15.78 -24.52
CA SER A 285 31.60 15.79 -25.88
C SER A 285 30.48 15.96 -26.90
N ALA A 286 30.75 16.65 -28.03
CA ALA A 286 29.79 16.95 -29.08
C ALA A 286 29.04 15.71 -29.63
N ALA A 287 29.47 14.50 -29.34
CA ALA A 287 28.80 13.24 -29.69
C ALA A 287 27.57 12.92 -28.79
N GLU A 288 27.43 13.52 -27.60
CA GLU A 288 26.33 13.29 -26.67
C GLU A 288 25.27 14.41 -26.64
N ALA A 289 25.46 15.46 -27.42
CA ALA A 289 24.57 16.63 -27.47
C ALA A 289 23.13 16.33 -27.97
N GLY A 290 22.88 15.12 -28.53
CA GLY A 290 21.56 14.63 -28.91
C GLY A 290 20.80 13.92 -27.78
N THR A 291 21.42 13.64 -26.62
CA THR A 291 20.91 12.71 -25.60
C THR A 291 20.53 13.37 -24.27
N GLY A 292 20.55 14.69 -24.16
CA GLY A 292 20.28 15.40 -22.89
C GLY A 292 18.97 15.02 -22.20
N LYS A 293 17.92 14.64 -22.96
CA LYS A 293 16.68 14.07 -22.43
C LYS A 293 16.77 12.55 -22.21
N ALA A 294 17.68 11.84 -22.89
CA ALA A 294 17.81 10.38 -22.80
C ALA A 294 18.51 9.94 -21.50
N GLY A 295 19.50 10.69 -21.01
CA GLY A 295 20.25 10.34 -19.82
C GLY A 295 19.45 10.34 -18.53
N THR A 296 18.45 11.20 -18.40
CA THR A 296 17.56 11.26 -17.21
C THR A 296 16.44 10.23 -17.24
N ARG A 297 16.10 9.68 -18.42
CA ARG A 297 15.00 8.73 -18.64
C ARG A 297 15.22 7.37 -17.93
N PHE A 298 16.45 7.04 -17.57
CA PHE A 298 16.83 5.77 -16.95
C PHE A 298 17.26 5.90 -15.49
N LYS A 299 17.17 7.10 -14.89
CA LYS A 299 17.55 7.32 -13.50
C LYS A 299 16.35 7.08 -12.58
N ILE A 300 16.46 6.06 -11.72
CA ILE A 300 15.57 5.85 -10.58
C ILE A 300 16.20 6.59 -9.41
N THR A 301 15.47 7.52 -8.80
CA THR A 301 15.93 8.30 -7.65
C THR A 301 15.19 7.88 -6.39
N TYR A 302 15.87 7.89 -5.25
CA TYR A 302 15.30 7.40 -4.00
C TYR A 302 15.90 8.12 -2.79
N THR A 303 15.16 8.08 -1.66
CA THR A 303 15.60 8.61 -0.36
C THR A 303 16.22 7.51 0.49
N ASN A 304 16.86 7.91 1.62
CA ASN A 304 17.06 7.00 2.72
C ASN A 304 15.71 6.55 3.33
N TRP A 305 15.78 5.58 4.25
CA TRP A 305 14.62 5.16 5.03
C TRP A 305 14.28 6.17 6.11
N PHE A 306 12.99 6.31 6.38
CA PHE A 306 12.42 7.13 7.45
C PHE A 306 11.60 6.25 8.37
N LEU A 307 11.78 6.39 9.67
CA LEU A 307 10.88 5.82 10.67
C LEU A 307 9.67 6.73 10.80
N GLN A 308 8.49 6.19 10.61
CA GLN A 308 7.23 6.91 10.76
C GLN A 308 6.56 6.46 12.06
N LEU A 309 6.55 7.32 13.07
CA LEU A 309 6.13 6.97 14.44
C LEU A 309 4.65 7.25 14.70
N LYS A 310 4.02 8.10 13.88
CA LYS A 310 2.63 8.49 14.07
C LYS A 310 1.95 8.65 12.71
N GLN A 311 0.73 8.16 12.60
CA GLN A 311 -0.15 8.44 11.47
C GLN A 311 -1.43 9.11 11.99
N TYR A 312 -1.74 10.30 11.45
CA TYR A 312 -2.98 10.97 11.77
C TYR A 312 -4.11 10.42 10.92
N TYR A 313 -5.08 9.83 11.58
CA TYR A 313 -6.42 9.69 11.01
C TYR A 313 -7.44 10.48 11.82
N ASP A 314 -7.18 10.66 13.12
CA ASP A 314 -7.87 11.52 14.08
C ASP A 314 -6.93 11.71 15.27
N ASP A 315 -7.25 12.63 16.18
CA ASP A 315 -6.42 12.96 17.36
C ASP A 315 -6.11 11.75 18.27
N ASP A 316 -6.83 10.64 18.10
CA ASP A 316 -6.76 9.46 18.95
C ASP A 316 -5.78 8.37 18.48
N ILE A 317 -5.36 8.33 17.19
CA ILE A 317 -4.44 7.29 16.70
C ILE A 317 -3.01 7.77 16.72
N LYS A 318 -2.19 7.16 17.56
CA LYS A 318 -0.83 7.63 17.89
C LYS A 318 0.31 6.81 17.32
N THR A 319 0.06 5.73 16.56
CA THR A 319 1.12 4.84 16.07
C THR A 319 0.83 4.33 14.65
N THR A 320 1.87 3.97 13.92
CA THR A 320 1.78 3.31 12.61
C THR A 320 1.69 1.80 12.71
N SER A 321 1.79 1.25 13.91
CA SER A 321 1.64 -0.17 14.20
C SER A 321 0.21 -0.50 14.64
N PRO A 322 -0.34 -1.67 14.31
CA PRO A 322 -1.62 -2.15 14.82
C PRO A 322 -1.61 -2.47 16.32
N LEU A 323 -0.45 -2.44 16.99
CA LEU A 323 -0.30 -2.62 18.44
C LEU A 323 -0.89 -1.48 19.30
N VAL A 324 -1.74 -0.63 18.71
CA VAL A 324 -2.62 0.30 19.47
C VAL A 324 -3.64 -0.43 20.32
N GLU A 325 -3.94 -1.68 20.01
CA GLU A 325 -4.86 -2.53 20.77
C GLU A 325 -4.05 -3.42 21.72
N GLU A 326 -4.08 -3.12 23.00
CA GLU A 326 -3.34 -3.84 24.05
C GLU A 326 -3.66 -5.34 24.13
N SER A 327 -4.80 -5.77 23.57
CA SER A 327 -5.21 -7.17 23.56
C SER A 327 -4.52 -8.03 22.51
N LEU A 328 -3.74 -7.42 21.58
CA LEU A 328 -3.00 -8.16 20.55
C LEU A 328 -1.72 -8.77 21.13
N THR A 329 -1.46 -10.03 20.78
CA THR A 329 -0.24 -10.73 21.18
C THR A 329 0.84 -10.51 20.16
N HIS A 330 2.08 -10.34 20.60
CA HIS A 330 3.24 -10.12 19.76
C HIS A 330 4.49 -10.73 20.38
N SER A 331 5.49 -11.10 19.55
CA SER A 331 6.70 -11.82 19.98
C SER A 331 7.93 -10.94 20.14
N PHE A 332 7.90 -9.71 19.61
CA PHE A 332 9.02 -8.76 19.61
C PHE A 332 8.63 -7.46 20.31
N GLU A 333 9.59 -6.55 20.46
CA GLU A 333 9.34 -5.24 21.05
C GLU A 333 8.39 -4.41 20.17
N PRO A 334 7.48 -3.62 20.74
CA PRO A 334 6.52 -2.81 19.99
C PRO A 334 7.17 -1.91 18.93
N GLU A 335 8.38 -1.41 19.19
CA GLU A 335 9.14 -0.60 18.25
C GLU A 335 9.48 -1.36 16.96
N ASP A 336 9.71 -2.67 17.03
CA ASP A 336 10.07 -3.50 15.88
C ASP A 336 8.95 -3.60 14.84
N TYR A 337 7.69 -3.40 15.25
CA TYR A 337 6.51 -3.39 14.38
C TYR A 337 6.23 -2.02 13.75
N THR A 338 6.98 -0.99 14.13
CA THR A 338 6.80 0.35 13.58
C THR A 338 7.19 0.39 12.11
N VAL A 339 6.41 1.13 11.31
CA VAL A 339 6.67 1.28 9.88
C VAL A 339 7.87 2.18 9.65
N ALA A 340 8.85 1.66 8.91
CA ALA A 340 9.85 2.46 8.24
C ALA A 340 9.55 2.48 6.73
N PHE A 341 9.85 3.60 6.04
CA PHE A 341 9.63 3.70 4.61
C PHE A 341 10.72 4.47 3.90
N PHE A 342 10.85 4.26 2.60
CA PHE A 342 11.57 5.16 1.71
C PHE A 342 10.72 5.51 0.49
N ALA A 343 10.99 6.68 -0.10
CA ALA A 343 10.35 7.10 -1.33
C ALA A 343 11.25 6.80 -2.52
N VAL A 344 10.67 6.28 -3.60
CA VAL A 344 11.37 6.00 -4.84
C VAL A 344 10.61 6.60 -6.01
N ARG A 345 11.31 7.37 -6.86
CA ARG A 345 10.77 7.97 -8.06
C ARG A 345 11.29 7.23 -9.28
N VAL A 346 10.37 6.71 -10.07
CA VAL A 346 10.64 5.94 -11.29
C VAL A 346 10.18 6.74 -12.50
N PRO A 347 10.99 6.87 -13.55
CA PRO A 347 10.57 7.48 -14.81
C PRO A 347 9.42 6.67 -15.44
N TYR A 348 8.38 7.36 -15.88
CA TYR A 348 7.24 6.75 -16.55
C TYR A 348 6.79 7.62 -17.70
N GLU A 349 6.88 7.13 -18.94
CA GLU A 349 6.57 7.87 -20.18
C GLU A 349 7.23 9.25 -20.22
N ASN A 350 6.42 10.32 -20.26
CA ASN A 350 6.89 11.71 -20.24
C ASN A 350 6.88 12.33 -18.84
N SER A 351 6.66 11.53 -17.80
CA SER A 351 6.54 11.97 -16.41
C SER A 351 7.36 11.04 -15.49
N SER A 352 6.93 10.91 -14.26
CA SER A 352 7.48 9.97 -13.28
C SER A 352 6.41 9.61 -12.26
N VAL A 353 6.55 8.43 -11.67
CA VAL A 353 5.72 7.93 -10.58
C VAL A 353 6.56 7.88 -9.31
N VAL A 354 5.96 8.15 -8.17
CA VAL A 354 6.58 7.97 -6.87
C VAL A 354 5.87 6.85 -6.14
N PHE A 355 6.64 5.86 -5.70
CA PHE A 355 6.19 4.79 -4.84
C PHE A 355 6.69 5.04 -3.42
N LYS A 356 5.90 4.63 -2.44
CA LYS A 356 6.31 4.55 -1.04
C LYS A 356 6.51 3.07 -0.69
N ILE A 357 7.70 2.72 -0.28
CA ILE A 357 8.05 1.35 0.08
C ILE A 357 8.15 1.28 1.60
N GLU A 358 7.32 0.48 2.22
CA GLU A 358 7.25 0.31 3.66
C GLU A 358 7.91 -0.98 4.11
N SER A 359 8.51 -1.01 5.28
CA SER A 359 9.02 -2.21 5.93
C SER A 359 8.94 -2.07 7.46
N LEU A 360 9.22 -3.15 8.18
CA LEU A 360 9.30 -3.16 9.63
C LEU A 360 10.61 -2.52 10.10
N TYR A 361 10.52 -1.64 11.09
CA TYR A 361 11.72 -1.07 11.69
C TYR A 361 12.63 -2.14 12.27
N GLY A 362 12.08 -3.19 12.88
CA GLY A 362 12.83 -4.33 13.41
C GLY A 362 13.74 -5.00 12.39
N LEU A 363 13.38 -4.99 11.09
CA LEU A 363 14.23 -5.47 10.00
C LEU A 363 15.18 -4.38 9.49
N ILE A 364 14.68 -3.16 9.31
CA ILE A 364 15.38 -2.05 8.65
C ILE A 364 16.41 -1.37 9.56
N LYS A 365 16.30 -1.50 10.89
CA LYS A 365 17.31 -0.99 11.82
C LYS A 365 18.69 -1.64 11.59
N ASP A 366 18.75 -2.89 11.12
CA ASP A 366 19.96 -3.53 10.65
C ASP A 366 20.41 -2.93 9.30
N GLU A 367 21.66 -2.47 9.22
CA GLU A 367 22.16 -1.75 8.06
C GLU A 367 22.27 -2.64 6.82
N GLU A 368 22.68 -3.87 6.99
CA GLU A 368 22.83 -4.82 5.87
C GLU A 368 21.46 -5.24 5.33
N MET A 369 20.49 -5.53 6.21
CA MET A 369 19.15 -5.85 5.82
C MET A 369 18.50 -4.66 5.09
N ARG A 370 18.70 -3.44 5.60
CA ARG A 370 18.25 -2.20 4.97
C ARG A 370 18.83 -2.02 3.58
N ARG A 371 20.15 -2.22 3.43
CA ARG A 371 20.84 -2.15 2.13
C ARG A 371 20.28 -3.17 1.15
N ARG A 372 20.19 -4.43 1.54
CA ARG A 372 19.67 -5.52 0.71
C ARG A 372 18.24 -5.30 0.28
N SER A 373 17.38 -4.89 1.20
CA SER A 373 15.96 -4.57 0.89
C SER A 373 15.83 -3.42 -0.10
N THR A 374 16.64 -2.36 0.07
CA THR A 374 16.67 -1.23 -0.87
C THR A 374 17.12 -1.68 -2.26
N GLN A 375 18.21 -2.43 -2.34
CA GLN A 375 18.76 -2.93 -3.61
C GLN A 375 17.77 -3.84 -4.33
N LYS A 376 17.09 -4.75 -3.60
CA LYS A 376 16.07 -5.62 -4.17
C LYS A 376 14.94 -4.84 -4.81
N ILE A 377 14.39 -3.85 -4.14
CA ILE A 377 13.32 -3.01 -4.70
C ILE A 377 13.81 -2.21 -5.91
N LEU A 378 15.00 -1.64 -5.85
CA LEU A 378 15.58 -0.92 -6.99
C LEU A 378 15.81 -1.85 -8.20
N TYR A 379 16.23 -3.09 -7.96
CA TYR A 379 16.35 -4.13 -8.99
C TYR A 379 14.99 -4.43 -9.65
N GLU A 380 13.96 -4.73 -8.87
CA GLU A 380 12.62 -5.00 -9.36
C GLU A 380 12.05 -3.84 -10.20
N LEU A 381 12.17 -2.60 -9.70
CA LEU A 381 11.72 -1.41 -10.40
C LEU A 381 12.52 -1.12 -11.68
N SER A 382 13.77 -1.55 -11.72
CA SER A 382 14.65 -1.40 -12.89
C SER A 382 14.30 -2.39 -13.99
N ALA A 383 13.87 -3.59 -13.64
CA ALA A 383 13.48 -4.64 -14.58
C ALA A 383 12.10 -4.36 -15.21
N GLY A 384 11.10 -3.96 -14.41
CA GLY A 384 9.71 -3.89 -14.86
C GLY A 384 8.91 -2.65 -14.45
N LYS A 385 9.48 -1.67 -13.75
CA LYS A 385 8.80 -0.51 -13.14
C LYS A 385 7.81 -0.86 -12.01
N ILE A 386 7.25 -2.05 -12.01
CA ILE A 386 6.46 -2.68 -10.95
C ILE A 386 7.05 -4.09 -10.79
N PRO A 387 7.20 -4.59 -9.56
CA PRO A 387 7.69 -5.95 -9.34
C PRO A 387 6.89 -7.00 -10.12
N GLU A 388 7.59 -7.85 -10.88
CA GLU A 388 6.94 -8.87 -11.72
C GLU A 388 6.09 -9.83 -10.90
N THR A 389 6.58 -10.21 -9.72
CA THR A 389 5.87 -11.11 -8.81
C THR A 389 4.56 -10.49 -8.32
N LEU A 390 4.55 -9.17 -8.10
CA LEU A 390 3.34 -8.45 -7.71
C LEU A 390 2.30 -8.43 -8.85
N LEU A 391 2.74 -8.21 -10.10
CA LEU A 391 1.85 -8.30 -11.26
C LEU A 391 1.27 -9.71 -11.45
N LYS A 392 2.06 -10.75 -11.16
CA LYS A 392 1.58 -12.14 -11.16
C LYS A 392 0.51 -12.36 -10.09
N ALA A 393 0.73 -11.88 -8.87
CA ALA A 393 -0.23 -12.01 -7.77
C ALA A 393 -1.55 -11.29 -8.11
N ASP A 394 -1.50 -10.05 -8.60
CA ASP A 394 -2.67 -9.29 -9.09
C ASP A 394 -3.44 -10.07 -10.17
N SER A 395 -2.73 -10.62 -11.14
CA SER A 395 -3.36 -11.41 -12.21
C SER A 395 -4.08 -12.66 -11.72
N ILE A 396 -3.56 -13.33 -10.68
CA ILE A 396 -4.17 -14.52 -10.09
C ILE A 396 -5.36 -14.14 -9.20
N ALA A 397 -5.21 -13.08 -8.40
CA ALA A 397 -6.23 -12.66 -7.43
C ALA A 397 -7.42 -11.94 -8.09
N LYS A 398 -7.22 -11.35 -9.26
CA LYS A 398 -8.19 -10.50 -9.94
C LYS A 398 -9.48 -11.26 -10.26
N ILE A 399 -10.61 -10.67 -9.86
CA ILE A 399 -11.95 -11.10 -10.28
C ILE A 399 -12.35 -10.23 -11.48
N GLY A 400 -12.45 -10.81 -12.66
CA GLY A 400 -12.79 -10.13 -13.91
C GLY A 400 -14.22 -9.61 -13.93
N GLY A 401 -14.55 -8.71 -14.87
CA GLY A 401 -15.89 -8.15 -15.02
C GLY A 401 -16.97 -9.22 -15.28
N ASP A 402 -16.68 -10.19 -16.14
CA ASP A 402 -17.60 -11.28 -16.48
C ASP A 402 -17.77 -12.23 -15.28
N GLU A 403 -16.68 -12.58 -14.58
CA GLU A 403 -16.75 -13.37 -13.34
C GLU A 403 -17.59 -12.67 -12.27
N LYS A 404 -17.45 -11.35 -12.13
CA LYS A 404 -18.29 -10.57 -11.22
C LYS A 404 -19.78 -10.68 -11.55
N LYS A 405 -20.12 -10.61 -12.85
CA LYS A 405 -21.50 -10.80 -13.32
C LYS A 405 -21.98 -12.22 -13.02
N GLU A 406 -21.17 -13.25 -13.30
CA GLU A 406 -21.51 -14.65 -13.00
C GLU A 406 -21.73 -14.86 -11.49
N ILE A 407 -20.80 -14.39 -10.65
CA ILE A 407 -20.95 -14.46 -9.19
C ILE A 407 -22.26 -13.78 -8.75
N GLN A 408 -22.55 -12.61 -9.28
CA GLN A 408 -23.81 -11.90 -8.97
C GLN A 408 -25.04 -12.70 -9.39
N ASN A 409 -24.98 -13.43 -10.49
CA ASN A 409 -26.09 -14.26 -10.97
C ASN A 409 -26.34 -15.52 -10.14
N LEU A 410 -25.35 -15.97 -9.34
CA LEU A 410 -25.54 -17.09 -8.41
C LEU A 410 -26.47 -16.74 -7.25
N PHE A 411 -26.65 -15.46 -6.94
CA PHE A 411 -27.56 -15.04 -5.90
C PHE A 411 -29.00 -15.04 -6.42
N THR A 412 -29.85 -15.85 -5.79
CA THR A 412 -31.29 -15.93 -6.10
C THR A 412 -32.13 -14.88 -5.39
N VAL A 413 -31.54 -14.10 -4.50
CA VAL A 413 -32.18 -13.04 -3.73
C VAL A 413 -32.26 -11.77 -4.58
N ASP A 414 -33.37 -11.04 -4.47
CA ASP A 414 -33.55 -9.75 -5.15
C ASP A 414 -32.39 -8.80 -4.84
N LYS A 415 -31.74 -8.33 -5.89
CA LYS A 415 -30.59 -7.43 -5.83
C LYS A 415 -31.06 -6.01 -6.06
N SER A 416 -30.57 -5.09 -5.24
CA SER A 416 -30.74 -3.67 -5.50
C SER A 416 -29.53 -3.17 -6.29
N TYR A 417 -29.73 -2.87 -7.56
CA TYR A 417 -28.69 -2.24 -8.39
C TYR A 417 -28.69 -0.73 -8.15
N ASN A 418 -27.95 -0.28 -7.13
CA ASN A 418 -27.79 1.16 -6.87
C ASN A 418 -26.75 1.86 -7.75
N THR A 419 -26.15 1.16 -8.69
CA THR A 419 -25.12 1.72 -9.58
C THR A 419 -25.53 1.55 -11.04
N PHE A 420 -26.65 2.14 -11.43
CA PHE A 420 -26.89 2.45 -12.85
C PHE A 420 -25.86 3.49 -13.26
N ARG A 421 -24.88 3.10 -14.06
CA ARG A 421 -24.16 4.02 -14.92
C ARG A 421 -24.99 4.21 -16.17
N TRP A 422 -25.09 5.45 -16.66
CA TRP A 422 -25.84 5.75 -17.90
C TRP A 422 -25.44 4.88 -19.10
N GLY A 423 -24.21 4.32 -19.12
CA GLY A 423 -23.76 3.37 -20.14
C GLY A 423 -24.29 1.95 -20.01
N ASP A 424 -24.93 1.58 -18.89
CA ASP A 424 -25.47 0.22 -18.72
C ASP A 424 -26.80 0.01 -19.47
N PHE A 425 -27.38 1.07 -20.04
CA PHE A 425 -28.59 1.01 -20.87
C PHE A 425 -28.35 0.65 -22.34
N ASP A 426 -27.11 0.76 -22.82
CA ASP A 426 -26.77 0.46 -24.22
C ASP A 426 -26.60 -1.07 -24.48
N GLU A 427 -26.62 -1.89 -23.42
CA GLU A 427 -26.51 -3.36 -23.51
C GLU A 427 -27.85 -4.12 -23.31
N LEU A 428 -28.99 -3.39 -23.18
CA LEU A 428 -30.34 -3.96 -23.13
C LEU A 428 -31.07 -3.79 -24.48
#